data_574134c7e6f3245154926cb71d73c7d1
#
_entry.id   574134c7e6f3245154926cb71d73c7d1
#
_cell.length_a   1.000
_cell.length_b   1.000
_cell.length_c   1.000
_cell.angle_alpha   90.00
_cell.angle_beta   90.00
_cell.angle_gamma   90.00
#
_symmetry.space_group_name_H-M   'P 1'
#
loop_
_entity.id
_entity.type
_entity.pdbx_description
1 polymer ?
#
loop_
_entity_poly.entity_id
_entity_poly.type
_entity_poly.pdbx_seq_one_letter_code
_entity_poly.pdbx_strand_id
1 'polypeptide(L)'
;MFKGLTVEENLRAVLERTVKGRLEQMRRVKALLEEFGLWDLRRQKAWTLSGGEKRRLEVARAMIREPKLILLDEPFVGIDPITVGELKAIIQKLVKHGIGVLITDHNVRETLPIIERAYLIYDGRILVEGDAQHLLEDPKARELYLGKDFTI
;
A
#
# COMPACT_ATOMS: atom_id res chain seq x y z
N MET A 1 -12.50 1.35 4.42
CA MET A 1 -12.65 2.84 4.62
C MET A 1 -14.11 3.18 4.85
N PHE A 2 -14.40 4.12 5.78
CA PHE A 2 -15.76 4.61 6.04
C PHE A 2 -16.07 5.79 5.12
N LYS A 3 -16.82 5.55 4.05
CA LYS A 3 -17.05 6.54 2.99
C LYS A 3 -17.75 7.82 3.48
N GLY A 4 -18.70 7.72 4.41
CA GLY A 4 -19.47 8.83 4.97
C GLY A 4 -18.74 9.66 6.03
N LEU A 5 -17.61 9.20 6.54
CA LEU A 5 -16.78 9.94 7.48
C LEU A 5 -15.78 10.83 6.74
N THR A 6 -15.32 11.90 7.39
CA THR A 6 -14.18 12.68 6.89
C THR A 6 -12.89 11.86 6.98
N VAL A 7 -11.84 12.36 6.34
CA VAL A 7 -10.49 11.77 6.38
C VAL A 7 -10.02 11.67 7.84
N GLU A 8 -10.14 12.74 8.62
CA GLU A 8 -9.79 12.75 10.05
C GLU A 8 -10.65 11.79 10.86
N GLU A 9 -11.97 11.76 10.67
CA GLU A 9 -12.88 10.86 11.35
C GLU A 9 -12.58 9.38 11.05
N ASN A 10 -12.10 9.07 9.86
CA ASN A 10 -11.67 7.71 9.49
C ASN A 10 -10.52 7.19 10.34
N LEU A 11 -9.54 8.04 10.67
CA LEU A 11 -8.43 7.68 11.57
C LEU A 11 -8.91 7.61 13.01
N ARG A 12 -9.67 8.63 13.47
CA ARG A 12 -10.18 8.68 14.84
C ARG A 12 -11.02 7.47 15.21
N ALA A 13 -11.90 7.01 14.32
CA ALA A 13 -12.74 5.84 14.56
C ALA A 13 -11.94 4.56 14.88
N VAL A 14 -10.71 4.46 14.39
CA VAL A 14 -9.79 3.34 14.73
C VAL A 14 -9.05 3.62 16.04
N LEU A 15 -8.60 4.87 16.26
CA LEU A 15 -7.83 5.27 17.43
C LEU A 15 -8.66 5.22 18.74
N GLU A 16 -9.94 5.52 18.69
CA GLU A 16 -10.82 5.48 19.85
C GLU A 16 -10.79 4.13 20.61
N ARG A 17 -10.50 3.05 19.88
CA ARG A 17 -10.41 1.69 20.47
C ARG A 17 -9.03 1.34 21.02
N THR A 18 -7.99 2.09 20.65
CA THR A 18 -6.60 1.74 20.95
C THR A 18 -5.89 2.77 21.81
N VAL A 19 -6.27 4.03 21.75
CA VAL A 19 -5.61 5.14 22.44
C VAL A 19 -6.58 5.87 23.37
N LYS A 20 -6.24 5.92 24.65
CA LYS A 20 -6.99 6.70 25.63
C LYS A 20 -6.53 8.17 25.63
N GLY A 21 -7.49 9.09 25.70
CA GLY A 21 -7.21 10.52 25.77
C GLY A 21 -7.33 11.25 24.43
N ARG A 22 -8.25 12.22 24.39
CA ARG A 22 -8.58 13.00 23.19
C ARG A 22 -7.38 13.75 22.61
N LEU A 23 -6.52 14.31 23.47
CA LEU A 23 -5.36 15.07 23.01
C LEU A 23 -4.34 14.19 22.29
N GLU A 24 -4.06 13.00 22.84
CA GLU A 24 -3.14 12.05 22.21
C GLU A 24 -3.72 11.49 20.90
N GLN A 25 -5.01 11.21 20.85
CA GLN A 25 -5.68 10.84 19.59
C GLN A 25 -5.51 11.93 18.53
N MET A 26 -5.75 13.20 18.87
CA MET A 26 -5.58 14.31 17.94
C MET A 26 -4.14 14.43 17.44
N ARG A 27 -3.16 14.27 18.32
CA ARG A 27 -1.72 14.32 17.98
C ARG A 27 -1.34 13.22 16.98
N ARG A 28 -1.77 11.98 17.25
CA ARG A 28 -1.51 10.83 16.37
C ARG A 28 -2.21 10.96 15.02
N VAL A 29 -3.46 11.40 15.00
CA VAL A 29 -4.20 11.65 13.76
C VAL A 29 -3.47 12.69 12.92
N LYS A 30 -3.06 13.82 13.54
CA LYS A 30 -2.32 14.87 12.82
C LYS A 30 -1.04 14.32 12.23
N ALA A 31 -0.21 13.65 13.02
CA ALA A 31 1.06 13.10 12.56
C ALA A 31 0.89 12.13 11.38
N LEU A 32 -0.08 11.21 11.44
CA LEU A 32 -0.36 10.28 10.35
C LEU A 32 -0.87 11.01 9.10
N LEU A 33 -1.78 11.97 9.24
CA LEU A 33 -2.29 12.71 8.10
C LEU A 33 -1.21 13.56 7.42
N GLU A 34 -0.29 14.13 8.18
CA GLU A 34 0.88 14.85 7.64
C GLU A 34 1.84 13.87 6.94
N GLU A 35 2.14 12.74 7.56
CA GLU A 35 3.03 11.72 7.00
C GLU A 35 2.54 11.15 5.67
N PHE A 36 1.22 10.98 5.52
CA PHE A 36 0.60 10.44 4.31
C PHE A 36 0.10 11.52 3.33
N GLY A 37 0.43 12.79 3.56
CA GLY A 37 0.04 13.91 2.67
C GLY A 37 -1.48 14.11 2.59
N LEU A 38 -2.20 13.87 3.69
CA LEU A 38 -3.67 13.96 3.76
C LEU A 38 -4.16 15.07 4.68
N TRP A 39 -3.26 15.85 5.30
CA TRP A 39 -3.65 16.85 6.30
C TRP A 39 -4.59 17.93 5.75
N ASP A 40 -4.32 18.42 4.55
CA ASP A 40 -5.16 19.46 3.94
C ASP A 40 -6.55 18.95 3.54
N LEU A 41 -6.66 17.64 3.35
CA LEU A 41 -7.90 16.94 3.01
C LEU A 41 -8.69 16.47 4.25
N ARG A 42 -8.19 16.70 5.46
CA ARG A 42 -8.71 16.10 6.71
C ARG A 42 -10.20 16.31 6.96
N ARG A 43 -10.77 17.42 6.47
CA ARG A 43 -12.20 17.77 6.61
C ARG A 43 -13.08 17.27 5.46
N GLN A 44 -12.48 16.79 4.37
CA GLN A 44 -13.23 16.25 3.24
C GLN A 44 -13.81 14.88 3.59
N LYS A 45 -14.96 14.56 3.03
CA LYS A 45 -15.55 13.22 3.15
C LYS A 45 -14.74 12.23 2.33
N ALA A 46 -14.48 11.04 2.89
CA ALA A 46 -13.63 10.06 2.24
C ALA A 46 -14.14 9.57 0.87
N TRP A 47 -15.43 9.68 0.59
CA TRP A 47 -15.98 9.34 -0.72
C TRP A 47 -15.56 10.32 -1.82
N THR A 48 -15.20 11.59 -1.48
CA THR A 48 -14.79 12.62 -2.47
C THR A 48 -13.32 12.49 -2.89
N LEU A 49 -12.53 11.68 -2.18
CA LEU A 49 -11.12 11.50 -2.46
C LEU A 49 -10.88 10.80 -3.81
N SER A 50 -9.78 11.14 -4.47
CA SER A 50 -9.24 10.39 -5.61
C SER A 50 -8.88 8.95 -5.24
N GLY A 51 -8.60 8.12 -6.23
CA GLY A 51 -8.17 6.73 -6.00
C GLY A 51 -6.92 6.64 -5.13
N GLY A 52 -5.91 7.43 -5.44
CA GLY A 52 -4.66 7.47 -4.70
C GLY A 52 -4.79 8.02 -3.28
N GLU A 53 -5.56 9.10 -3.08
CA GLU A 53 -5.85 9.64 -1.74
C GLU A 53 -6.59 8.62 -0.88
N LYS A 54 -7.53 7.87 -1.46
CA LYS A 54 -8.22 6.75 -0.79
C LYS A 54 -7.21 5.69 -0.35
N ARG A 55 -6.29 5.31 -1.22
CA ARG A 55 -5.30 4.29 -0.92
C ARG A 55 -4.34 4.76 0.17
N ARG A 56 -3.87 6.01 0.13
CA ARG A 56 -3.07 6.60 1.22
C ARG A 56 -3.83 6.62 2.54
N LEU A 57 -5.11 6.94 2.54
CA LEU A 57 -5.96 6.90 3.74
C LEU A 57 -6.12 5.47 4.29
N GLU A 58 -6.25 4.46 3.44
CA GLU A 58 -6.32 3.06 3.85
C GLU A 58 -5.03 2.60 4.55
N VAL A 59 -3.88 2.94 3.99
CA VAL A 59 -2.58 2.64 4.60
C VAL A 59 -2.41 3.41 5.92
N ALA A 60 -2.71 4.71 5.97
CA ALA A 60 -2.64 5.51 7.18
C ALA A 60 -3.50 4.94 8.32
N ARG A 61 -4.69 4.42 8.00
CA ARG A 61 -5.55 3.72 8.98
C ARG A 61 -4.94 2.43 9.51
N ALA A 62 -4.28 1.66 8.65
CA ALA A 62 -3.58 0.45 9.08
C ALA A 62 -2.44 0.78 10.05
N MET A 63 -1.72 1.88 9.80
CA MET A 63 -0.60 2.34 10.62
C MET A 63 -0.97 2.73 12.05
N ILE A 64 -2.22 3.06 12.32
CA ILE A 64 -2.71 3.40 13.69
C ILE A 64 -2.36 2.31 14.71
N ARG A 65 -2.35 1.05 14.29
CA ARG A 65 -2.08 -0.10 15.15
C ARG A 65 -0.60 -0.45 15.27
N GLU A 66 0.29 0.35 14.67
CA GLU A 66 1.73 0.09 14.65
C GLU A 66 2.04 -1.36 14.22
N PRO A 67 1.56 -1.81 13.06
CA PRO A 67 1.67 -3.20 12.64
C PRO A 67 3.12 -3.56 12.33
N LYS A 68 3.48 -4.84 12.54
CA LYS A 68 4.74 -5.40 12.08
C LYS A 68 4.68 -5.88 10.62
N LEU A 69 3.47 -6.11 10.11
CA LEU A 69 3.20 -6.59 8.75
C LEU A 69 1.95 -5.90 8.21
N ILE A 70 2.00 -5.43 6.97
CA ILE A 70 0.87 -4.89 6.22
C ILE A 70 0.65 -5.76 4.98
N LEU A 71 -0.61 -6.06 4.69
CA LEU A 71 -1.04 -6.75 3.48
C LEU A 71 -1.71 -5.72 2.56
N LEU A 72 -1.21 -5.59 1.34
CA LEU A 72 -1.73 -4.71 0.31
C LEU A 72 -2.22 -5.55 -0.87
N ASP A 73 -3.52 -5.54 -1.08
CA ASP A 73 -4.16 -6.26 -2.17
C ASP A 73 -4.41 -5.30 -3.33
N GLU A 74 -3.76 -5.57 -4.47
CA GLU A 74 -3.80 -4.77 -5.71
C GLU A 74 -3.66 -3.25 -5.47
N PRO A 75 -2.58 -2.79 -4.78
CA PRO A 75 -2.49 -1.39 -4.35
C PRO A 75 -2.38 -0.39 -5.50
N PHE A 76 -1.95 -0.81 -6.69
CA PHE A 76 -1.71 0.07 -7.84
C PHE A 76 -2.88 0.11 -8.83
N VAL A 77 -3.92 -0.67 -8.62
CA VAL A 77 -5.07 -0.73 -9.53
C VAL A 77 -5.92 0.53 -9.45
N GLY A 78 -6.22 1.11 -10.63
CA GLY A 78 -7.14 2.23 -10.76
C GLY A 78 -6.64 3.58 -10.26
N ILE A 79 -5.31 3.72 -10.14
CA ILE A 79 -4.67 5.00 -9.81
C ILE A 79 -3.73 5.44 -10.94
N ASP A 80 -3.50 6.74 -11.03
CA ASP A 80 -2.64 7.32 -12.06
C ASP A 80 -1.14 7.09 -11.79
N PRO A 81 -0.25 7.16 -12.80
CA PRO A 81 1.17 6.86 -12.65
C PRO A 81 1.92 7.73 -11.64
N ILE A 82 1.53 9.00 -11.49
CA ILE A 82 2.17 9.90 -10.52
C ILE A 82 1.86 9.40 -9.11
N THR A 83 0.61 9.09 -8.85
CA THR A 83 0.13 8.57 -7.56
C THR A 83 0.71 7.17 -7.26
N VAL A 84 0.92 6.33 -8.28
CA VAL A 84 1.66 5.05 -8.12
C VAL A 84 3.05 5.31 -7.57
N GLY A 85 3.79 6.30 -8.12
CA GLY A 85 5.11 6.70 -7.64
C GLY A 85 5.09 7.14 -6.17
N GLU A 86 4.12 7.96 -5.78
CA GLU A 86 3.95 8.39 -4.38
C GLU A 86 3.67 7.20 -3.44
N LEU A 87 2.81 6.28 -3.84
CA LEU A 87 2.48 5.10 -3.04
C LEU A 87 3.69 4.16 -2.89
N LYS A 88 4.48 3.96 -3.94
CA LYS A 88 5.74 3.22 -3.88
C LYS A 88 6.71 3.83 -2.86
N ALA A 89 6.86 5.15 -2.87
CA ALA A 89 7.71 5.85 -1.91
C ALA A 89 7.24 5.63 -0.45
N ILE A 90 5.93 5.65 -0.23
CA ILE A 90 5.33 5.34 1.08
C ILE A 90 5.65 3.89 1.49
N ILE A 91 5.43 2.92 0.61
CA ILE A 91 5.71 1.50 0.88
C ILE A 91 7.20 1.30 1.24
N GLN A 92 8.11 1.87 0.46
CA GLN A 92 9.55 1.80 0.73
C GLN A 92 9.92 2.44 2.07
N LYS A 93 9.25 3.55 2.44
CA LYS A 93 9.44 4.19 3.74
C LYS A 93 9.01 3.26 4.88
N LEU A 94 7.86 2.59 4.75
CA LEU A 94 7.38 1.62 5.75
C LEU A 94 8.38 0.47 5.95
N VAL A 95 8.90 -0.09 4.87
CA VAL A 95 9.92 -1.15 4.91
C VAL A 95 11.19 -0.67 5.63
N LYS A 96 11.67 0.53 5.32
CA LYS A 96 12.84 1.14 6.01
C LYS A 96 12.62 1.33 7.51
N HIS A 97 11.37 1.47 7.96
CA HIS A 97 11.01 1.52 9.39
C HIS A 97 10.78 0.12 10.00
N GLY A 98 11.15 -0.95 9.31
CA GLY A 98 11.08 -2.32 9.81
C GLY A 98 9.69 -2.96 9.73
N ILE A 99 8.78 -2.39 8.94
CA ILE A 99 7.45 -2.96 8.71
C ILE A 99 7.52 -3.90 7.51
N GLY A 100 7.15 -5.16 7.69
CA GLY A 100 6.99 -6.09 6.59
C GLY A 100 5.81 -5.68 5.71
N VAL A 101 5.97 -5.74 4.38
CA VAL A 101 4.88 -5.45 3.45
C VAL A 101 4.73 -6.63 2.49
N LEU A 102 3.55 -7.22 2.46
CA LEU A 102 3.16 -8.21 1.47
C LEU A 102 2.22 -7.57 0.46
N ILE A 103 2.58 -7.63 -0.82
CA ILE A 103 1.80 -7.06 -1.92
C ILE A 103 1.31 -8.20 -2.81
N THR A 104 0.02 -8.22 -3.12
CA THR A 104 -0.54 -8.99 -4.23
C THR A 104 -0.86 -8.02 -5.36
N ASP A 105 -0.34 -8.25 -6.56
CA ASP A 105 -0.64 -7.41 -7.72
C ASP A 105 -0.36 -8.19 -9.01
N HIS A 106 -1.12 -7.91 -10.03
CA HIS A 106 -0.89 -8.45 -11.37
C HIS A 106 -0.07 -7.49 -12.25
N ASN A 107 0.15 -6.26 -11.80
CA ASN A 107 0.98 -5.28 -12.50
C ASN A 107 2.47 -5.44 -12.11
N VAL A 108 3.13 -6.36 -12.80
CA VAL A 108 4.53 -6.73 -12.55
C VAL A 108 5.47 -5.52 -12.69
N ARG A 109 5.23 -4.63 -13.67
CA ARG A 109 6.06 -3.45 -13.91
C ARG A 109 6.07 -2.48 -12.75
N GLU A 110 4.94 -2.36 -12.05
CA GLU A 110 4.85 -1.48 -10.90
C GLU A 110 5.37 -2.15 -9.63
N THR A 111 5.27 -3.47 -9.53
CA THR A 111 5.56 -4.22 -8.31
C THR A 111 7.03 -4.61 -8.19
N LEU A 112 7.64 -5.18 -9.25
CA LEU A 112 9.01 -5.69 -9.20
C LEU A 112 10.07 -4.66 -8.73
N PRO A 113 10.00 -3.37 -9.10
CA PRO A 113 11.03 -2.40 -8.69
C PRO A 113 11.08 -2.10 -7.19
N ILE A 114 10.08 -2.51 -6.41
CA ILE A 114 9.96 -2.16 -4.99
C ILE A 114 9.98 -3.36 -4.03
N ILE A 115 10.10 -4.57 -4.55
CA ILE A 115 10.08 -5.79 -3.74
C ILE A 115 11.48 -6.39 -3.63
N GLU A 116 11.73 -7.08 -2.53
CA GLU A 116 12.96 -7.84 -2.30
C GLU A 116 12.79 -9.31 -2.70
N ARG A 117 11.56 -9.83 -2.58
CA ARG A 117 11.21 -11.22 -2.90
C ARG A 117 9.83 -11.29 -3.52
N ALA A 118 9.68 -12.16 -4.50
CA ALA A 118 8.41 -12.44 -5.15
C ALA A 118 8.10 -13.93 -5.19
N TYR A 119 6.81 -14.21 -5.21
CA TYR A 119 6.24 -15.54 -5.42
C TYR A 119 5.27 -15.46 -6.59
N LEU A 120 5.60 -16.07 -7.70
CA LEU A 120 4.69 -16.19 -8.83
C LEU A 120 3.76 -17.38 -8.60
N ILE A 121 2.47 -17.10 -8.46
CA ILE A 121 1.44 -18.13 -8.25
C ILE A 121 0.75 -18.38 -9.58
N TYR A 122 0.71 -19.65 -9.99
CA TYR A 122 0.03 -20.11 -11.18
C TYR A 122 -0.73 -21.40 -10.88
N ASP A 123 -1.99 -21.49 -11.27
CA ASP A 123 -2.86 -22.63 -11.02
C ASP A 123 -2.85 -23.11 -9.54
N GLY A 124 -2.92 -22.16 -8.61
CA GLY A 124 -2.96 -22.44 -7.18
C GLY A 124 -1.65 -22.95 -6.57
N ARG A 125 -0.53 -22.86 -7.29
CA ARG A 125 0.80 -23.28 -6.83
C ARG A 125 1.84 -22.20 -7.03
N ILE A 126 2.87 -22.19 -6.18
CA ILE A 126 4.04 -21.35 -6.42
C ILE A 126 4.81 -21.94 -7.60
N LEU A 127 4.85 -21.20 -8.70
CA LEU A 127 5.55 -21.59 -9.92
C LEU A 127 7.04 -21.23 -9.83
N VAL A 128 7.34 -20.00 -9.39
CA VAL A 128 8.68 -19.45 -9.24
C VAL A 128 8.72 -18.59 -7.99
N GLU A 129 9.83 -18.63 -7.26
CA GLU A 129 10.11 -17.71 -6.17
C GLU A 129 11.53 -17.16 -6.27
N GLY A 130 11.74 -15.91 -5.90
CA GLY A 130 13.05 -15.28 -5.95
C GLY A 130 12.97 -13.76 -5.87
N ASP A 131 14.07 -13.10 -6.17
CA ASP A 131 14.09 -11.66 -6.38
C ASP A 131 13.52 -11.27 -7.76
N ALA A 132 13.45 -9.98 -8.01
CA ALA A 132 12.93 -9.46 -9.28
C ALA A 132 13.71 -9.97 -10.49
N GLN A 133 15.05 -10.05 -10.39
CA GLN A 133 15.91 -10.48 -11.48
C GLN A 133 15.67 -11.97 -11.80
N HIS A 134 15.62 -12.81 -10.76
CA HIS A 134 15.35 -14.24 -10.93
C HIS A 134 14.01 -14.48 -11.62
N LEU A 135 12.94 -13.75 -11.25
CA LEU A 135 11.65 -13.88 -11.92
C LEU A 135 11.70 -13.46 -13.40
N LEU A 136 12.43 -12.41 -13.71
CA LEU A 136 12.56 -11.90 -15.09
C LEU A 136 13.33 -12.85 -16.00
N GLU A 137 14.27 -13.59 -15.45
CA GLU A 137 15.13 -14.53 -16.20
C GLU A 137 14.54 -15.95 -16.28
N ASP A 138 13.58 -16.28 -15.39
CA ASP A 138 13.01 -17.62 -15.35
C ASP A 138 12.18 -17.96 -16.60
N PRO A 139 12.49 -19.05 -17.31
CA PRO A 139 11.82 -19.41 -18.55
C PRO A 139 10.32 -19.69 -18.38
N LYS A 140 9.91 -20.29 -17.24
CA LYS A 140 8.50 -20.60 -16.97
C LYS A 140 7.71 -19.32 -16.64
N ALA A 141 8.32 -18.40 -15.87
CA ALA A 141 7.71 -17.10 -15.61
C ALA A 141 7.47 -16.34 -16.92
N ARG A 142 8.44 -16.34 -17.83
CA ARG A 142 8.33 -15.69 -19.15
C ARG A 142 7.30 -16.37 -20.06
N GLU A 143 7.26 -17.68 -20.07
CA GLU A 143 6.35 -18.43 -20.94
C GLU A 143 4.88 -18.29 -20.51
N LEU A 144 4.61 -18.41 -19.20
CA LEU A 144 3.25 -18.57 -18.68
C LEU A 144 2.63 -17.26 -18.15
N TYR A 145 3.45 -16.24 -17.85
CA TYR A 145 2.94 -15.04 -17.18
C TYR A 145 3.46 -13.73 -17.76
N LEU A 146 4.77 -13.55 -17.90
CA LEU A 146 5.35 -12.27 -18.29
C LEU A 146 5.22 -12.01 -19.80
N GLY A 147 5.32 -13.05 -20.61
CA GLY A 147 5.51 -12.96 -22.06
C GLY A 147 6.99 -12.88 -22.45
N LYS A 148 7.32 -13.36 -23.66
CA LYS A 148 8.71 -13.48 -24.14
C LYS A 148 9.43 -12.14 -24.26
N ASP A 149 8.69 -11.08 -24.62
CA ASP A 149 9.23 -9.74 -24.89
C ASP A 149 9.08 -8.80 -23.68
N PHE A 150 8.76 -9.32 -22.51
CA PHE A 150 8.59 -8.51 -21.31
C PHE A 150 9.92 -7.89 -20.86
N THR A 151 9.91 -6.55 -20.68
CA THR A 151 11.01 -5.74 -20.12
C THR A 151 10.44 -4.75 -19.10
N ILE A 152 11.21 -4.42 -18.08
CA ILE A 152 10.90 -3.37 -17.09
C ILE A 152 11.50 -2.06 -17.58
#